data_21c9716706687d62a1d37bdc4900f795
#
_entry.id   21c9716706687d62a1d37bdc4900f795
#
_cell.length_a   1.000
_cell.length_b   1.000
_cell.length_c   1.000
_cell.angle_alpha   90.00
_cell.angle_beta   90.00
_cell.angle_gamma   90.00
#
_symmetry.space_group_name_H-M   'P 1'
#
loop_
_entity.id
_entity.type
_entity.pdbx_description
1 polymer ?
#
loop_
_entity_poly.entity_id
_entity_poly.type
_entity_poly.pdbx_seq_one_letter_code
_entity_poly.pdbx_strand_id
1 'polypeptide(L)'
;RSSDLWRTAVQTNHPYFEGNGLQGLANLMVSPNNFELFRTRRGYALDQFGFPVDSLLPLRMAQRALEKFREYNDLYQIAGAYVSIGKYMNEHGRYTEALDTLAKALDCVNQHHMLYYHHAADTLDKLHVFVEGDTTYTGVPWIMQEDVRTVPEWISRIREQLSVSYAGLGMKYASDYNRNIYLDILNYTRQDKELESRYLSLEADSRQMTLVLSLVIVGLVLV
;
A
#
# COMPACT_ATOMS: atom_id res chain seq x y z
N ARG A 1 -6.65 14.94 7.84
CA ARG A 1 -6.84 14.77 6.37
C ARG A 1 -7.76 13.58 6.05
N SER A 2 -7.53 12.36 6.56
CA SER A 2 -8.41 11.20 6.22
C SER A 2 -9.84 11.35 6.73
N SER A 3 -10.06 11.94 7.91
CA SER A 3 -11.40 12.23 8.43
C SER A 3 -12.13 13.30 7.61
N ASP A 4 -11.40 14.29 7.11
CA ASP A 4 -11.98 15.35 6.28
C ASP A 4 -12.32 14.80 4.89
N LEU A 5 -11.44 13.96 4.33
CA LEU A 5 -11.70 13.25 3.06
C LEU A 5 -12.96 12.39 3.16
N TRP A 6 -13.07 11.58 4.22
CA TRP A 6 -14.26 10.75 4.45
C TRP A 6 -15.54 11.60 4.55
N ARG A 7 -15.52 12.66 5.38
CA ARG A 7 -16.68 13.55 5.54
C ARG A 7 -17.11 14.16 4.22
N THR A 8 -16.16 14.70 3.46
CA THR A 8 -16.44 15.29 2.15
C THR A 8 -17.01 14.24 1.19
N ALA A 9 -16.43 13.03 1.16
CA ALA A 9 -16.90 11.95 0.30
C ALA A 9 -18.35 11.52 0.62
N VAL A 10 -18.71 11.43 1.90
CA VAL A 10 -20.09 11.14 2.33
C VAL A 10 -21.04 12.29 1.93
N GLN A 11 -20.65 13.54 2.16
CA GLN A 11 -21.48 14.71 1.82
C GLN A 11 -21.71 14.86 0.32
N THR A 12 -20.73 14.48 -0.49
CA THR A 12 -20.80 14.56 -1.95
C THR A 12 -21.24 13.27 -2.62
N ASN A 13 -21.62 12.24 -1.83
CA ASN A 13 -22.02 10.93 -2.29
C ASN A 13 -21.00 10.26 -3.24
N HIS A 14 -19.72 10.25 -2.82
CA HIS A 14 -18.62 9.60 -3.53
C HIS A 14 -18.15 8.33 -2.81
N PRO A 15 -18.77 7.16 -3.06
CA PRO A 15 -18.48 5.92 -2.31
C PRO A 15 -17.02 5.47 -2.40
N TYR A 16 -16.35 5.68 -3.53
CA TYR A 16 -14.95 5.34 -3.71
C TYR A 16 -14.04 6.12 -2.76
N PHE A 17 -14.20 7.44 -2.67
CA PHE A 17 -13.43 8.26 -1.74
C PHE A 17 -13.85 8.06 -0.28
N GLU A 18 -15.11 7.67 -0.03
CA GLU A 18 -15.54 7.19 1.28
C GLU A 18 -14.73 5.97 1.71
N GLY A 19 -14.56 4.98 0.81
CA GLY A 19 -13.72 3.80 1.02
C GLY A 19 -12.27 4.16 1.35
N ASN A 20 -11.65 5.05 0.57
CA ASN A 20 -10.29 5.54 0.81
C ASN A 20 -10.14 6.23 2.17
N GLY A 21 -11.10 7.07 2.55
CA GLY A 21 -11.12 7.74 3.85
C GLY A 21 -11.22 6.75 5.01
N LEU A 22 -12.12 5.77 4.92
CA LEU A 22 -12.30 4.71 5.91
C LEU A 22 -11.06 3.82 6.04
N GLN A 23 -10.46 3.41 4.94
CA GLN A 23 -9.23 2.61 4.94
C GLN A 23 -8.06 3.37 5.59
N GLY A 24 -7.89 4.65 5.24
CA GLY A 24 -6.86 5.48 5.84
C GLY A 24 -7.04 5.66 7.36
N LEU A 25 -8.27 5.80 7.82
CA LEU A 25 -8.60 5.88 9.25
C LEU A 25 -8.40 4.53 9.96
N ALA A 26 -8.82 3.42 9.34
CA ALA A 26 -8.60 2.08 9.87
C ALA A 26 -7.10 1.81 10.08
N ASN A 27 -6.27 2.10 9.07
CA ASN A 27 -4.82 1.92 9.14
C ASN A 27 -4.16 2.77 10.24
N LEU A 28 -4.65 3.99 10.44
CA LEU A 28 -4.16 4.87 11.50
C LEU A 28 -4.49 4.31 12.89
N MET A 29 -5.71 3.81 13.06
CA MET A 29 -6.25 3.39 14.36
C MET A 29 -6.00 1.92 14.71
N VAL A 30 -5.40 1.14 13.82
CA VAL A 30 -4.99 -0.26 14.10
C VAL A 30 -4.05 -0.33 15.30
N SER A 31 -3.13 0.62 15.45
CA SER A 31 -2.28 0.73 16.64
C SER A 31 -3.09 1.22 17.84
N PRO A 32 -3.08 0.51 18.98
CA PRO A 32 -3.81 0.91 20.19
C PRO A 32 -3.46 2.34 20.67
N ASN A 33 -2.19 2.71 20.60
CA ASN A 33 -1.73 4.05 20.99
C ASN A 33 -2.32 5.13 20.06
N ASN A 34 -2.35 4.90 18.76
CA ASN A 34 -2.94 5.82 17.79
C ASN A 34 -4.46 5.90 17.94
N PHE A 35 -5.11 4.78 18.24
CA PHE A 35 -6.55 4.73 18.50
C PHE A 35 -6.91 5.59 19.72
N GLU A 36 -6.21 5.42 20.84
CA GLU A 36 -6.42 6.22 22.04
C GLU A 36 -6.13 7.71 21.82
N LEU A 37 -5.06 8.02 21.10
CA LEU A 37 -4.74 9.40 20.73
C LEU A 37 -5.84 10.03 19.85
N PHE A 38 -6.35 9.28 18.90
CA PHE A 38 -7.44 9.74 18.04
C PHE A 38 -8.73 9.90 18.83
N ARG A 39 -9.08 8.94 19.69
CA ARG A 39 -10.24 8.99 20.58
C ARG A 39 -10.20 10.22 21.46
N THR A 40 -9.05 10.51 22.08
CA THR A 40 -8.89 11.64 22.99
C THR A 40 -8.98 12.98 22.26
N ARG A 41 -8.36 13.09 21.09
CA ARG A 41 -8.26 14.37 20.36
C ARG A 41 -9.42 14.63 19.39
N ARG A 42 -10.05 13.59 18.89
CA ARG A 42 -11.03 13.63 17.81
C ARG A 42 -12.26 12.74 18.07
N GLY A 43 -12.52 12.40 19.36
CA GLY A 43 -13.63 11.53 19.75
C GLY A 43 -14.97 11.96 19.16
N TYR A 44 -15.23 13.28 19.14
CA TYR A 44 -16.42 13.84 18.53
C TYR A 44 -16.59 13.50 17.03
N ALA A 45 -15.49 13.22 16.33
CA ALA A 45 -15.55 12.83 14.92
C ALA A 45 -15.88 11.35 14.75
N LEU A 46 -15.61 10.51 15.76
CA LEU A 46 -15.89 9.07 15.70
C LEU A 46 -17.40 8.79 15.72
N ASP A 47 -18.18 9.57 16.46
CA ASP A 47 -19.63 9.42 16.54
C ASP A 47 -20.32 9.67 15.18
N GLN A 48 -19.65 10.40 14.28
CA GLN A 48 -20.16 10.72 12.95
C GLN A 48 -20.05 9.54 11.97
N PHE A 49 -19.24 8.54 12.25
CA PHE A 49 -19.06 7.37 11.37
C PHE A 49 -20.21 6.36 11.46
N GLY A 50 -21.09 6.47 12.45
CA GLY A 50 -22.20 5.56 12.66
C GLY A 50 -21.77 4.16 13.12
N PHE A 51 -20.53 4.01 13.62
CA PHE A 51 -20.02 2.77 14.21
C PHE A 51 -19.84 2.92 15.72
N PRO A 52 -20.01 1.85 16.49
CA PRO A 52 -19.62 1.83 17.89
C PRO A 52 -18.12 2.16 18.05
N VAL A 53 -17.80 3.05 19.01
CA VAL A 53 -16.42 3.46 19.30
C VAL A 53 -15.81 2.50 20.31
N ASP A 54 -15.38 1.35 19.82
CA ASP A 54 -14.74 0.29 20.60
C ASP A 54 -13.49 -0.23 19.87
N SER A 55 -12.80 -1.23 20.43
CA SER A 55 -11.61 -1.83 19.88
C SER A 55 -11.79 -2.44 18.47
N LEU A 56 -13.03 -2.73 18.06
CA LEU A 56 -13.35 -3.26 16.72
C LEU A 56 -13.56 -2.16 15.68
N LEU A 57 -13.56 -0.88 16.04
CA LEU A 57 -13.81 0.21 15.13
C LEU A 57 -12.86 0.20 13.90
N PRO A 58 -11.53 0.00 14.05
CA PRO A 58 -10.64 -0.05 12.89
C PRO A 58 -10.99 -1.20 11.95
N LEU A 59 -11.37 -2.35 12.49
CA LEU A 59 -11.79 -3.51 11.68
C LEU A 59 -13.07 -3.21 10.89
N ARG A 60 -14.10 -2.63 11.55
CA ARG A 60 -15.35 -2.27 10.88
C ARG A 60 -15.15 -1.25 9.77
N MET A 61 -14.27 -0.27 10.00
CA MET A 61 -13.93 0.71 8.96
C MET A 61 -13.24 0.06 7.77
N ALA A 62 -12.29 -0.86 8.00
CA ALA A 62 -11.62 -1.60 6.93
C ALA A 62 -12.60 -2.51 6.15
N GLN A 63 -13.51 -3.16 6.84
CA GLN A 63 -14.56 -3.98 6.22
C GLN A 63 -15.52 -3.12 5.38
N ARG A 64 -15.93 -1.97 5.89
CA ARG A 64 -16.79 -1.05 5.13
C ARG A 64 -16.06 -0.48 3.90
N ALA A 65 -14.77 -0.19 4.01
CA ALA A 65 -13.94 0.21 2.87
C ALA A 65 -13.89 -0.90 1.81
N LEU A 66 -13.72 -2.17 2.23
CA LEU A 66 -13.73 -3.33 1.34
C LEU A 66 -15.06 -3.46 0.58
N GLU A 67 -16.20 -3.25 1.25
CA GLU A 67 -17.53 -3.25 0.60
C GLU A 67 -17.59 -2.17 -0.49
N LYS A 68 -17.15 -0.95 -0.17
CA LYS A 68 -17.13 0.16 -1.12
C LYS A 68 -16.26 -0.14 -2.36
N PHE A 69 -15.07 -0.69 -2.17
CA PHE A 69 -14.20 -1.02 -3.31
C PHE A 69 -14.72 -2.18 -4.15
N ARG A 70 -15.46 -3.12 -3.56
CA ARG A 70 -16.13 -4.19 -4.31
C ARG A 70 -17.22 -3.66 -5.22
N GLU A 71 -17.94 -2.60 -4.85
CA GLU A 71 -18.95 -1.96 -5.72
C GLU A 71 -18.31 -1.49 -7.06
N TYR A 72 -17.01 -1.13 -7.05
CA TYR A 72 -16.25 -0.69 -8.23
C TYR A 72 -15.41 -1.78 -8.88
N ASN A 73 -15.38 -2.98 -8.30
CA ASN A 73 -14.50 -4.07 -8.72
C ASN A 73 -13.02 -3.66 -8.86
N ASP A 74 -12.57 -2.75 -7.99
CA ASP A 74 -11.18 -2.27 -7.98
C ASP A 74 -10.30 -3.24 -7.17
N LEU A 75 -9.75 -4.24 -7.86
CA LEU A 75 -8.91 -5.28 -7.26
C LEU A 75 -7.72 -4.71 -6.49
N TYR A 76 -7.18 -3.59 -6.92
CA TYR A 76 -6.06 -2.92 -6.26
C TYR A 76 -6.45 -2.38 -4.88
N GLN A 77 -7.56 -1.66 -4.79
CA GLN A 77 -8.08 -1.14 -3.52
C GLN A 77 -8.66 -2.25 -2.63
N ILE A 78 -9.26 -3.28 -3.24
CA ILE A 78 -9.71 -4.48 -2.52
C ILE A 78 -8.51 -5.16 -1.84
N ALA A 79 -7.38 -5.33 -2.53
CA ALA A 79 -6.15 -5.85 -1.93
C ALA A 79 -5.70 -5.00 -0.72
N GLY A 80 -5.70 -3.67 -0.86
CA GLY A 80 -5.36 -2.75 0.22
C GLY A 80 -6.29 -2.85 1.43
N ALA A 81 -7.59 -3.02 1.22
CA ALA A 81 -8.55 -3.22 2.31
C ALA A 81 -8.31 -4.56 3.04
N TYR A 82 -8.01 -5.63 2.30
CA TYR A 82 -7.62 -6.90 2.92
C TYR A 82 -6.32 -6.78 3.73
N VAL A 83 -5.32 -6.02 3.26
CA VAL A 83 -4.11 -5.72 4.05
C VAL A 83 -4.45 -5.03 5.37
N SER A 84 -5.35 -4.06 5.34
CA SER A 84 -5.79 -3.34 6.55
C SER A 84 -6.47 -4.28 7.55
N ILE A 85 -7.32 -5.20 7.07
CA ILE A 85 -7.98 -6.23 7.89
C ILE A 85 -6.95 -7.21 8.46
N GLY A 86 -6.03 -7.72 7.62
CA GLY A 86 -4.98 -8.65 8.03
C GLY A 86 -4.05 -8.04 9.09
N LYS A 87 -3.69 -6.76 8.92
CA LYS A 87 -2.91 -6.03 9.90
C LYS A 87 -3.63 -5.93 11.24
N TYR A 88 -4.93 -5.60 11.23
CA TYR A 88 -5.74 -5.58 12.46
C TYR A 88 -5.72 -6.94 13.15
N MET A 89 -5.90 -8.03 12.40
CA MET A 89 -5.86 -9.39 12.94
C MET A 89 -4.50 -9.74 13.56
N ASN A 90 -3.40 -9.38 12.90
CA ASN A 90 -2.05 -9.55 13.43
C ASN A 90 -1.83 -8.83 14.77
N GLU A 91 -2.23 -7.57 14.87
CA GLU A 91 -2.13 -6.77 16.09
C GLU A 91 -2.94 -7.36 17.26
N HIS A 92 -3.94 -8.19 16.96
CA HIS A 92 -4.79 -8.85 17.97
C HIS A 92 -4.46 -10.35 18.13
N GLY A 93 -3.32 -10.83 17.60
CA GLY A 93 -2.86 -12.21 17.75
C GLY A 93 -3.67 -13.24 16.94
N ARG A 94 -4.53 -12.80 16.02
CA ARG A 94 -5.38 -13.66 15.17
C ARG A 94 -4.66 -14.06 13.89
N TYR A 95 -3.48 -14.68 14.04
CA TYR A 95 -2.53 -14.90 12.95
C TYR A 95 -3.05 -15.80 11.83
N THR A 96 -3.81 -16.86 12.16
CA THR A 96 -4.39 -17.74 11.14
C THR A 96 -5.37 -17.01 10.27
N GLU A 97 -6.27 -16.23 10.86
CA GLU A 97 -7.25 -15.43 10.12
C GLU A 97 -6.58 -14.31 9.31
N ALA A 98 -5.47 -13.77 9.83
CA ALA A 98 -4.65 -12.83 9.10
C ALA A 98 -4.04 -13.45 7.83
N LEU A 99 -3.51 -14.70 7.90
CA LEU A 99 -3.00 -15.41 6.74
C LEU A 99 -4.06 -15.62 5.66
N ASP A 100 -5.26 -16.07 6.03
CA ASP A 100 -6.37 -16.27 5.09
C ASP A 100 -6.77 -14.96 4.40
N THR A 101 -6.74 -13.85 5.16
CA THR A 101 -7.10 -12.54 4.65
C THR A 101 -6.01 -11.98 3.72
N LEU A 102 -4.75 -12.15 4.09
CA LEU A 102 -3.60 -11.71 3.29
C LEU A 102 -3.41 -12.55 2.03
N ALA A 103 -3.78 -13.83 2.06
CA ALA A 103 -3.83 -14.67 0.86
C ALA A 103 -4.84 -14.12 -0.16
N LYS A 104 -6.01 -13.65 0.30
CA LYS A 104 -6.99 -12.98 -0.57
C LYS A 104 -6.45 -11.66 -1.13
N ALA A 105 -5.68 -10.90 -0.34
CA ALA A 105 -5.03 -9.69 -0.83
C ALA A 105 -4.05 -10.01 -1.96
N LEU A 106 -3.23 -11.05 -1.80
CA LEU A 106 -2.28 -11.48 -2.81
C LEU A 106 -2.96 -12.01 -4.07
N ASP A 107 -4.08 -12.73 -3.91
CA ASP A 107 -4.89 -13.19 -5.04
C ASP A 107 -5.49 -12.02 -5.84
N CYS A 108 -5.97 -10.96 -5.18
CA CYS A 108 -6.40 -9.74 -5.87
C CYS A 108 -5.26 -9.09 -6.68
N VAL A 109 -4.03 -9.07 -6.16
CA VAL A 109 -2.86 -8.57 -6.90
C VAL A 109 -2.57 -9.45 -8.13
N ASN A 110 -2.61 -10.78 -7.97
CA ASN A 110 -2.45 -11.72 -9.07
C ASN A 110 -3.54 -11.54 -10.14
N GLN A 111 -4.80 -11.40 -9.74
CA GLN A 111 -5.93 -11.18 -10.66
C GLN A 111 -5.79 -9.84 -11.39
N HIS A 112 -5.43 -8.77 -10.68
CA HIS A 112 -5.18 -7.46 -11.28
C HIS A 112 -4.10 -7.55 -12.35
N HIS A 113 -3.00 -8.23 -12.05
CA HIS A 113 -1.93 -8.46 -13.02
C HIS A 113 -2.45 -9.18 -14.27
N MET A 114 -3.17 -10.28 -14.11
CA MET A 114 -3.73 -11.04 -15.24
C MET A 114 -4.71 -10.25 -16.11
N LEU A 115 -5.43 -9.29 -15.53
CA LEU A 115 -6.40 -8.48 -16.27
C LEU A 115 -5.77 -7.34 -17.08
N TYR A 116 -4.71 -6.74 -16.55
CA TYR A 116 -4.15 -5.51 -17.14
C TYR A 116 -2.82 -5.71 -17.86
N TYR A 117 -2.16 -6.87 -17.70
CA TYR A 117 -0.84 -7.13 -18.27
C TYR A 117 -0.87 -8.35 -19.20
N HIS A 118 -1.35 -8.14 -20.42
CA HIS A 118 -1.56 -9.17 -21.44
C HIS A 118 -0.34 -9.42 -22.33
N HIS A 119 0.87 -9.48 -21.82
CA HIS A 119 1.96 -10.00 -22.61
C HIS A 119 1.93 -11.53 -22.58
N ALA A 120 1.31 -12.12 -23.60
CA ALA A 120 1.05 -13.56 -23.77
C ALA A 120 2.31 -14.45 -23.82
N ALA A 121 3.49 -13.88 -23.75
CA ALA A 121 4.76 -14.62 -23.80
C ALA A 121 5.33 -14.91 -22.39
N ASP A 122 4.97 -14.13 -21.38
CA ASP A 122 5.56 -14.27 -20.05
C ASP A 122 4.53 -14.85 -19.09
N THR A 123 4.53 -16.17 -18.98
CA THR A 123 3.89 -16.86 -17.86
C THR A 123 4.68 -16.54 -16.58
N LEU A 124 4.48 -15.34 -16.05
CA LEU A 124 4.97 -15.06 -14.71
C LEU A 124 4.28 -15.99 -13.73
N ASP A 125 5.08 -16.66 -12.96
CA ASP A 125 4.58 -17.44 -11.85
C ASP A 125 3.78 -16.51 -10.92
N LYS A 126 2.61 -16.99 -10.51
CA LYS A 126 1.78 -16.25 -9.57
C LYS A 126 2.54 -16.02 -8.27
N LEU A 127 2.30 -14.88 -7.65
CA LEU A 127 2.80 -14.64 -6.30
C LEU A 127 2.11 -15.59 -5.33
N HIS A 128 2.89 -16.35 -4.58
CA HIS A 128 2.43 -17.29 -3.55
C HIS A 128 2.73 -16.74 -2.15
N VAL A 129 1.90 -17.08 -1.18
CA VAL A 129 2.10 -16.66 0.22
C VAL A 129 3.40 -17.23 0.81
N PHE A 130 3.72 -18.48 0.45
CA PHE A 130 4.95 -19.18 0.78
C PHE A 130 5.11 -20.38 -0.15
N VAL A 131 6.36 -20.64 -0.57
CA VAL A 131 6.73 -21.85 -1.31
C VAL A 131 7.95 -22.48 -0.62
N GLU A 132 7.82 -23.72 -0.18
CA GLU A 132 8.90 -24.43 0.48
C GLU A 132 10.05 -24.68 -0.50
N GLY A 133 11.27 -24.32 -0.10
CA GLY A 133 12.47 -24.47 -0.93
C GLY A 133 12.65 -23.41 -2.01
N ASP A 134 11.73 -22.47 -2.16
CA ASP A 134 11.91 -21.34 -3.09
C ASP A 134 12.91 -20.33 -2.53
N THR A 135 14.01 -20.14 -3.26
CA THR A 135 15.04 -19.14 -2.97
C THR A 135 15.06 -17.99 -3.98
N THR A 136 14.17 -18.00 -4.97
CA THR A 136 14.18 -17.06 -6.10
C THR A 136 13.49 -15.75 -5.81
N TYR A 137 12.73 -15.67 -4.74
CA TYR A 137 12.01 -14.44 -4.30
C TYR A 137 11.28 -13.72 -5.43
N THR A 138 10.23 -14.32 -5.95
CA THR A 138 9.50 -13.88 -7.15
C THR A 138 8.92 -12.46 -7.09
N GLY A 139 8.89 -11.82 -5.94
CA GLY A 139 8.29 -10.49 -5.78
C GLY A 139 9.02 -9.36 -6.51
N VAL A 140 10.36 -9.36 -6.49
CA VAL A 140 11.16 -8.30 -7.14
C VAL A 140 11.13 -8.44 -8.68
N PRO A 141 11.33 -9.62 -9.28
CA PRO A 141 11.16 -9.80 -10.71
C PRO A 141 9.79 -9.35 -11.22
N TRP A 142 8.74 -9.53 -10.42
CA TRP A 142 7.40 -9.03 -10.75
C TRP A 142 7.33 -7.50 -10.88
N ILE A 143 8.01 -6.79 -9.98
CA ILE A 143 8.01 -5.33 -9.93
C ILE A 143 8.92 -4.73 -11.01
N MET A 144 9.98 -5.44 -11.38
CA MET A 144 10.98 -4.98 -12.36
C MET A 144 10.53 -5.09 -13.82
N GLN A 145 9.39 -5.69 -14.10
CA GLN A 145 8.90 -5.79 -15.48
C GLN A 145 8.51 -4.42 -16.02
N GLU A 146 9.04 -4.07 -17.18
CA GLU A 146 8.93 -2.74 -17.78
C GLU A 146 7.47 -2.30 -18.01
N ASP A 147 6.57 -3.24 -18.29
CA ASP A 147 5.17 -2.96 -18.56
C ASP A 147 4.25 -3.14 -17.34
N VAL A 148 4.80 -3.60 -16.20
CA VAL A 148 4.04 -3.85 -14.98
C VAL A 148 4.02 -2.58 -14.12
N ARG A 149 2.96 -1.82 -14.21
CA ARG A 149 2.65 -0.76 -13.23
C ARG A 149 2.02 -1.33 -11.96
N THR A 150 2.42 -2.52 -11.56
CA THR A 150 2.01 -3.08 -10.27
C THR A 150 2.61 -2.19 -9.19
N VAL A 151 1.77 -1.56 -8.39
CA VAL A 151 2.26 -0.68 -7.34
C VAL A 151 3.00 -1.53 -6.31
N PRO A 152 4.31 -1.38 -6.19
CA PRO A 152 5.16 -2.18 -5.28
C PRO A 152 4.66 -2.15 -3.84
N GLU A 153 3.96 -1.07 -3.48
CA GLU A 153 3.49 -0.79 -2.13
C GLU A 153 2.57 -1.88 -1.57
N TRP A 154 1.60 -2.38 -2.36
CA TRP A 154 0.69 -3.40 -1.84
C TRP A 154 1.38 -4.75 -1.68
N ILE A 155 2.24 -5.16 -2.63
CA ILE A 155 3.01 -6.39 -2.50
C ILE A 155 3.91 -6.31 -1.27
N SER A 156 4.61 -5.19 -1.09
CA SER A 156 5.46 -4.94 0.07
C SER A 156 4.68 -5.06 1.38
N ARG A 157 3.54 -4.40 1.49
CA ARG A 157 2.69 -4.44 2.71
C ARG A 157 2.10 -5.83 2.97
N ILE A 158 1.69 -6.56 1.93
CA ILE A 158 1.23 -7.94 2.06
C ILE A 158 2.37 -8.81 2.62
N ARG A 159 3.59 -8.70 2.06
CA ARG A 159 4.76 -9.48 2.50
C ARG A 159 5.17 -9.16 3.93
N GLU A 160 5.15 -7.89 4.32
CA GLU A 160 5.34 -7.47 5.71
C GLU A 160 4.37 -8.19 6.64
N GLN A 161 3.08 -8.11 6.34
CA GLN A 161 2.03 -8.67 7.22
C GLN A 161 2.01 -10.20 7.21
N LEU A 162 2.31 -10.87 6.09
CA LEU A 162 2.51 -12.32 6.04
C LEU A 162 3.68 -12.76 6.92
N SER A 163 4.79 -12.02 6.90
CA SER A 163 5.94 -12.30 7.77
C SER A 163 5.55 -12.24 9.25
N VAL A 164 4.77 -11.23 9.66
CA VAL A 164 4.26 -11.10 11.03
C VAL A 164 3.35 -12.27 11.39
N SER A 165 2.41 -12.63 10.52
CA SER A 165 1.48 -13.74 10.76
C SER A 165 2.22 -15.07 10.95
N TYR A 166 3.17 -15.40 10.07
CA TYR A 166 3.96 -16.61 10.17
C TYR A 166 4.88 -16.61 11.40
N ALA A 167 5.46 -15.47 11.77
CA ALA A 167 6.23 -15.35 13.00
C ALA A 167 5.37 -15.63 14.24
N GLY A 168 4.16 -15.08 14.29
CA GLY A 168 3.20 -15.31 15.37
C GLY A 168 2.76 -16.77 15.50
N LEU A 169 2.78 -17.53 14.41
CA LEU A 169 2.51 -18.98 14.38
C LEU A 169 3.76 -19.84 14.62
N GLY A 170 4.93 -19.23 14.82
CA GLY A 170 6.19 -19.96 15.00
C GLY A 170 6.76 -20.57 13.71
N MET A 171 6.22 -20.22 12.55
CA MET A 171 6.65 -20.74 11.24
C MET A 171 7.82 -19.92 10.67
N LYS A 172 9.00 -20.12 11.24
CA LYS A 172 10.19 -19.29 10.98
C LYS A 172 10.54 -19.19 9.49
N TYR A 173 10.60 -20.30 8.76
CA TYR A 173 11.00 -20.31 7.34
C TYR A 173 10.05 -19.49 6.47
N ALA A 174 8.74 -19.63 6.68
CA ALA A 174 7.73 -18.87 5.96
C ALA A 174 7.77 -17.38 6.33
N SER A 175 8.04 -17.06 7.59
CA SER A 175 8.24 -15.68 8.05
C SER A 175 9.47 -15.05 7.40
N ASP A 176 10.62 -15.75 7.43
CA ASP A 176 11.87 -15.26 6.82
C ASP A 176 11.74 -15.08 5.30
N TYR A 177 11.08 -16.01 4.62
CA TYR A 177 10.76 -15.92 3.18
C TYR A 177 10.03 -14.59 2.85
N ASN A 178 8.92 -14.33 3.53
CA ASN A 178 8.13 -13.12 3.29
C ASN A 178 8.87 -11.84 3.70
N ARG A 179 9.64 -11.88 4.81
CA ARG A 179 10.46 -10.76 5.26
C ARG A 179 11.54 -10.40 4.25
N ASN A 180 12.21 -11.40 3.67
CA ASN A 180 13.28 -11.15 2.72
C ASN A 180 12.73 -10.51 1.44
N ILE A 181 11.61 -11.01 0.90
CA ILE A 181 10.93 -10.37 -0.25
C ILE A 181 10.54 -8.93 0.08
N TYR A 182 9.98 -8.69 1.27
CA TYR A 182 9.63 -7.34 1.73
C TYR A 182 10.85 -6.41 1.74
N LEU A 183 11.97 -6.86 2.29
CA LEU A 183 13.21 -6.07 2.36
C LEU A 183 13.79 -5.80 0.97
N ASP A 184 13.75 -6.77 0.07
CA ASP A 184 14.21 -6.61 -1.31
C ASP A 184 13.36 -5.57 -2.06
N ILE A 185 12.04 -5.61 -1.91
CA ILE A 185 11.14 -4.60 -2.48
C ILE A 185 11.43 -3.20 -1.92
N LEU A 186 11.65 -3.09 -0.60
CA LEU A 186 12.01 -1.82 0.02
C LEU A 186 13.34 -1.27 -0.51
N ASN A 187 14.34 -2.13 -0.66
CA ASN A 187 15.64 -1.73 -1.19
C ASN A 187 15.51 -1.26 -2.65
N TYR A 188 14.78 -2.01 -3.46
CA TYR A 188 14.51 -1.66 -4.86
C TYR A 188 13.80 -0.29 -4.97
N THR A 189 12.71 -0.10 -4.25
CA THR A 189 11.93 1.15 -4.29
C THR A 189 12.68 2.34 -3.69
N ARG A 190 13.57 2.10 -2.73
CA ARG A 190 14.44 3.17 -2.18
C ARG A 190 15.50 3.60 -3.18
N GLN A 191 16.12 2.65 -3.89
CA GLN A 191 17.08 2.94 -4.95
C GLN A 191 16.43 3.71 -6.10
N ASP A 192 15.23 3.31 -6.50
CA ASP A 192 14.48 4.01 -7.54
C ASP A 192 14.16 5.46 -7.12
N LYS A 193 13.68 5.69 -5.90
CA LYS A 193 13.43 7.04 -5.38
C LYS A 193 14.70 7.88 -5.25
N GLU A 194 15.83 7.28 -4.94
CA GLU A 194 17.10 8.00 -4.88
C GLU A 194 17.55 8.42 -6.28
N LEU A 195 17.42 7.54 -7.27
CA LEU A 195 17.71 7.85 -8.67
C LEU A 195 16.78 8.94 -9.21
N GLU A 196 15.49 8.87 -8.94
CA GLU A 196 14.50 9.89 -9.30
C GLU A 196 14.84 11.25 -8.66
N SER A 197 15.17 11.26 -7.37
CA SER A 197 15.59 12.47 -6.66
C SER A 197 16.84 13.09 -7.26
N ARG A 198 17.83 12.26 -7.61
CA ARG A 198 19.06 12.73 -8.29
C ARG A 198 18.76 13.27 -9.68
N TYR A 199 17.89 12.61 -10.44
CA TYR A 199 17.48 13.09 -11.77
C TYR A 199 16.80 14.45 -11.68
N LEU A 200 15.83 14.62 -10.77
CA LEU A 200 15.13 15.89 -10.56
C LEU A 200 16.07 17.02 -10.12
N SER A 201 17.07 16.73 -9.28
CA SER A 201 18.07 17.73 -8.89
C SER A 201 18.93 18.15 -10.08
N LEU A 202 19.40 17.21 -10.89
CA LEU A 202 20.20 17.49 -12.10
C LEU A 202 19.39 18.27 -13.15
N GLU A 203 18.11 17.96 -13.30
CA GLU A 203 17.23 18.72 -14.19
C GLU A 203 17.03 20.17 -13.72
N ALA A 204 16.85 20.38 -12.41
CA ALA A 204 16.74 21.71 -11.82
C ALA A 204 18.04 22.52 -12.02
N ASP A 205 19.20 21.92 -11.78
CA ASP A 205 20.51 22.53 -11.98
C ASP A 205 20.74 22.89 -13.45
N SER A 206 20.36 22.00 -14.38
CA SER A 206 20.43 22.23 -15.83
C SER A 206 19.57 23.41 -16.28
N ARG A 207 18.32 23.50 -15.77
CA ARG A 207 17.44 24.63 -16.04
C ARG A 207 18.00 25.95 -15.52
N GLN A 208 18.56 25.94 -14.31
CA GLN A 208 19.17 27.11 -13.71
C GLN A 208 20.38 27.57 -14.51
N MET A 209 21.27 26.66 -14.94
CA MET A 209 22.42 26.93 -15.77
C MET A 209 22.01 27.52 -17.14
N THR A 210 20.96 26.99 -17.76
CA THR A 210 20.43 27.50 -19.03
C THR A 210 19.92 28.93 -18.88
N LEU A 211 19.21 29.22 -17.77
CA LEU A 211 18.75 30.58 -17.47
C LEU A 211 19.90 31.56 -17.30
N VAL A 212 20.92 31.18 -16.53
CA VAL A 212 22.12 32.03 -16.31
C VAL A 212 22.82 32.27 -17.64
N LEU A 213 23.03 31.24 -18.46
CA LEU A 213 23.68 31.37 -19.76
C LEU A 213 22.88 32.28 -20.70
N SER A 214 21.56 32.16 -20.70
CA SER A 214 20.67 33.03 -21.50
C SER A 214 20.78 34.48 -21.07
N LEU A 215 20.84 34.77 -19.78
CA LEU A 215 21.03 36.12 -19.24
C LEU A 215 22.39 36.73 -19.62
N VAL A 216 23.43 35.89 -19.57
CA VAL A 216 24.79 36.32 -19.99
C VAL A 216 24.81 36.66 -21.48
N ILE A 217 24.21 35.84 -22.33
CA ILE A 217 24.11 36.09 -23.78
C ILE A 217 23.33 37.37 -24.06
N VAL A 218 22.21 37.60 -23.41
CA VAL A 218 21.43 38.83 -23.56
C VAL A 218 22.23 40.05 -23.11
N GLY A 219 22.94 39.94 -21.98
CA GLY A 219 23.80 41.00 -21.50
C GLY A 219 24.94 41.37 -22.47
N LEU A 220 25.56 40.38 -23.14
CA LEU A 220 26.59 40.57 -24.13
C LEU A 220 26.07 41.19 -25.43
N VAL A 221 24.82 40.97 -25.80
CA VAL A 221 24.20 41.53 -27.01
C VAL A 221 23.80 43.02 -26.79
N LEU A 222 23.56 43.41 -25.54
CA LEU A 222 23.15 44.78 -25.19
C LEU A 222 24.29 45.74 -24.94
N VAL A 223 25.56 45.27 -24.91
CA VAL A 223 26.78 46.06 -24.82
C VAL A 223 27.42 46.22 -26.20
#